data_8d2a92e6c6cc84aec90f5aef2b3bbcef
#
_entry.id   8d2a92e6c6cc84aec90f5aef2b3bbcef
#
_cell.length_a   1.000
_cell.length_b   1.000
_cell.length_c   1.000
_cell.angle_alpha   90.00
_cell.angle_beta   90.00
_cell.angle_gamma   90.00
#
_symmetry.space_group_name_H-M   'P 1'
#
loop_
_entity.id
_entity.type
_entity.pdbx_description
1 polymer ?
#
loop_
_entity_poly.entity_id
_entity_poly.type
_entity_poly.pdbx_seq_one_letter_code
_entity_poly.pdbx_strand_id
1 'polypeptide(L)'
;MANQHNPLSSYYRAPKLYTKLPSLGKYYTPDVVEMPENGELPVFAMTAKDELLMKNPDALLNGEAVVQVIQSCIPNVKDAKSMLSADVDTLLVAIQGATFGDDLEVMGNCDKCGEEARGITSVERALHQMDVLEDEYEVPVMDLIIKVIPFTYTSTIKAGITNFQSTRSLQNIGEITDDQERLRLFTENFQKVAELNFVLILDSINEIRGSNEDGDFVVTDKQQISDFLNNVDSSVGKAVEEKIQEINSIGI
;
A
#
# COMPACT_ATOMS: atom_id res chain seq x y z
N MET A 1 -34.12 -30.62 2.95
CA MET A 1 -32.95 -31.39 2.51
C MET A 1 -31.97 -31.35 3.67
N ALA A 2 -31.63 -32.51 4.23
CA ALA A 2 -30.72 -32.61 5.35
C ALA A 2 -29.34 -32.09 4.90
N ASN A 3 -28.79 -31.10 5.66
CA ASN A 3 -27.44 -30.62 5.46
C ASN A 3 -26.49 -31.80 5.70
N GLN A 4 -26.00 -32.46 4.64
CA GLN A 4 -25.02 -33.53 4.77
C GLN A 4 -23.75 -32.89 5.32
N HIS A 5 -23.49 -33.11 6.60
CA HIS A 5 -22.24 -32.69 7.24
C HIS A 5 -21.06 -33.35 6.52
N ASN A 6 -20.21 -32.53 5.89
CA ASN A 6 -19.00 -33.03 5.23
C ASN A 6 -18.04 -33.57 6.28
N PRO A 7 -17.72 -34.88 6.34
CA PRO A 7 -16.84 -35.46 7.34
C PRO A 7 -15.39 -34.90 7.27
N LEU A 8 -15.02 -34.28 6.15
CA LEU A 8 -13.70 -33.67 5.97
C LEU A 8 -13.60 -32.27 6.57
N SER A 9 -14.71 -31.69 7.04
CA SER A 9 -14.68 -30.33 7.65
C SER A 9 -13.80 -30.24 8.90
N SER A 10 -13.58 -31.35 9.63
CA SER A 10 -12.67 -31.41 10.79
C SER A 10 -11.19 -31.25 10.41
N TYR A 11 -10.85 -31.37 9.13
CA TYR A 11 -9.49 -31.19 8.59
C TYR A 11 -9.28 -29.82 7.92
N TYR A 12 -10.29 -28.95 7.96
CA TYR A 12 -10.13 -27.61 7.41
C TYR A 12 -9.09 -26.82 8.23
N ARG A 13 -8.43 -25.89 7.54
CA ARG A 13 -7.39 -25.06 8.11
C ARG A 13 -7.91 -24.28 9.31
N ALA A 14 -7.06 -24.14 10.33
CA ALA A 14 -7.26 -23.29 11.51
C ALA A 14 -6.23 -22.17 11.49
N PRO A 15 -6.44 -21.07 12.26
CA PRO A 15 -5.44 -20.02 12.39
C PRO A 15 -4.10 -20.60 12.86
N LYS A 16 -3.02 -20.17 12.22
CA LYS A 16 -1.64 -20.60 12.54
C LYS A 16 -0.91 -19.58 13.40
N LEU A 17 -1.21 -18.32 13.22
CA LEU A 17 -0.66 -17.22 14.01
C LEU A 17 -1.70 -16.08 14.11
N TYR A 18 -1.39 -15.11 14.94
CA TYR A 18 -2.16 -13.89 15.11
C TYR A 18 -1.22 -12.69 14.92
N THR A 19 -1.70 -11.63 14.28
CA THR A 19 -0.89 -10.43 14.01
C THR A 19 -1.68 -9.16 14.26
N LYS A 20 -0.97 -8.10 14.64
CA LYS A 20 -1.49 -6.74 14.68
C LYS A 20 -1.16 -6.06 13.34
N LEU A 21 -1.87 -4.98 13.06
CA LEU A 21 -1.57 -4.11 11.93
C LEU A 21 -0.70 -2.94 12.38
N PRO A 22 0.21 -2.40 11.56
CA PRO A 22 0.87 -1.12 11.79
C PRO A 22 -0.11 0.02 12.12
N SER A 23 -1.25 0.08 11.45
CA SER A 23 -2.33 1.05 11.70
C SER A 23 -3.11 0.80 12.99
N LEU A 24 -2.94 -0.36 13.65
CA LEU A 24 -3.79 -0.85 14.75
C LEU A 24 -5.30 -0.87 14.40
N GLY A 25 -5.63 -0.86 13.10
CA GLY A 25 -7.00 -0.81 12.60
C GLY A 25 -7.68 0.56 12.67
N LYS A 26 -6.99 1.62 13.11
CA LYS A 26 -7.56 2.96 13.36
C LYS A 26 -8.04 3.68 12.10
N TYR A 27 -7.52 3.29 10.93
CA TYR A 27 -7.84 3.89 9.64
C TYR A 27 -9.04 3.23 8.95
N TYR A 28 -9.66 2.20 9.58
CA TYR A 28 -10.67 1.38 8.91
C TYR A 28 -12.02 1.41 9.59
N THR A 29 -13.04 1.34 8.74
CA THR A 29 -14.40 1.02 9.12
C THR A 29 -14.61 -0.51 9.06
N PRO A 30 -15.63 -1.07 9.74
CA PRO A 30 -15.86 -2.52 9.78
C PRO A 30 -16.16 -3.18 8.42
N ASP A 31 -16.49 -2.40 7.40
CA ASP A 31 -16.67 -2.85 6.00
C ASP A 31 -15.33 -3.05 5.27
N VAL A 32 -14.24 -2.48 5.77
CA VAL A 32 -12.88 -2.72 5.28
C VAL A 32 -12.20 -3.83 6.08
N VAL A 33 -12.13 -3.66 7.40
CA VAL A 33 -11.52 -4.64 8.32
C VAL A 33 -12.35 -4.75 9.60
N GLU A 34 -12.81 -5.94 9.93
CA GLU A 34 -13.50 -6.24 11.17
C GLU A 34 -12.48 -6.57 12.27
N MET A 35 -12.02 -5.54 13.01
CA MET A 35 -11.01 -5.71 14.05
C MET A 35 -11.56 -6.47 15.26
N PRO A 36 -10.89 -7.55 15.71
CA PRO A 36 -11.22 -8.20 16.96
C PRO A 36 -10.95 -7.30 18.18
N GLU A 37 -11.64 -7.57 19.32
CA GLU A 37 -11.49 -6.78 20.56
C GLU A 37 -10.05 -6.74 21.10
N ASN A 38 -9.28 -7.81 20.87
CA ASN A 38 -7.87 -7.88 21.29
C ASN A 38 -6.91 -7.20 20.28
N GLY A 39 -7.41 -6.68 19.16
CA GLY A 39 -6.62 -6.03 18.11
C GLY A 39 -5.73 -6.97 17.30
N GLU A 40 -5.92 -8.28 17.38
CA GLU A 40 -5.12 -9.27 16.67
C GLU A 40 -5.96 -10.04 15.64
N LEU A 41 -5.50 -10.04 14.39
CA LEU A 41 -6.15 -10.73 13.29
C LEU A 41 -5.68 -12.19 13.21
N PRO A 42 -6.61 -13.17 13.12
CA PRO A 42 -6.26 -14.56 12.89
C PRO A 42 -5.76 -14.77 11.46
N VAL A 43 -4.61 -15.41 11.31
CA VAL A 43 -3.99 -15.67 10.02
C VAL A 43 -3.96 -17.17 9.73
N PHE A 44 -4.56 -17.54 8.59
CA PHE A 44 -4.62 -18.91 8.09
C PHE A 44 -3.57 -19.13 7.01
N ALA A 45 -3.06 -20.36 6.91
CA ALA A 45 -2.19 -20.73 5.81
C ALA A 45 -2.92 -20.63 4.45
N MET A 46 -2.19 -20.36 3.37
CA MET A 46 -2.71 -20.40 2.01
C MET A 46 -3.24 -21.80 1.65
N THR A 47 -4.29 -21.84 0.83
CA THR A 47 -4.72 -23.07 0.15
C THR A 47 -3.93 -23.26 -1.13
N ALA A 48 -3.98 -24.46 -1.72
CA ALA A 48 -3.39 -24.71 -3.03
C ALA A 48 -3.95 -23.77 -4.13
N LYS A 49 -5.22 -23.33 -3.98
CA LYS A 49 -5.82 -22.34 -4.89
C LYS A 49 -5.16 -20.97 -4.73
N ASP A 50 -4.89 -20.54 -3.49
CA ASP A 50 -4.23 -19.26 -3.19
C ASP A 50 -2.80 -19.26 -3.73
N GLU A 51 -2.05 -20.36 -3.58
CA GLU A 51 -0.70 -20.50 -4.13
C GLU A 51 -0.68 -20.44 -5.67
N LEU A 52 -1.66 -21.04 -6.33
CA LEU A 52 -1.78 -20.96 -7.79
C LEU A 52 -2.09 -19.54 -8.25
N LEU A 53 -2.90 -18.80 -7.50
CA LEU A 53 -3.22 -17.41 -7.80
C LEU A 53 -1.98 -16.52 -7.70
N MET A 54 -1.13 -16.72 -6.69
CA MET A 54 0.15 -16.02 -6.51
C MET A 54 1.19 -16.33 -7.60
N LYS A 55 0.96 -17.34 -8.44
CA LYS A 55 1.82 -17.64 -9.60
C LYS A 55 1.32 -17.02 -10.91
N ASN A 56 0.20 -16.28 -10.88
CA ASN A 56 -0.36 -15.62 -12.05
C ASN A 56 0.24 -14.20 -12.18
N PRO A 57 1.09 -13.93 -13.19
CA PRO A 57 1.77 -12.63 -13.32
C PRO A 57 0.81 -11.46 -13.50
N ASP A 58 -0.28 -11.64 -14.26
CA ASP A 58 -1.26 -10.58 -14.51
C ASP A 58 -2.05 -10.24 -13.24
N ALA A 59 -2.42 -11.27 -12.45
CA ALA A 59 -3.11 -11.07 -11.18
C ALA A 59 -2.21 -10.46 -10.09
N LEU A 60 -0.89 -10.70 -10.15
CA LEU A 60 0.09 -10.03 -9.30
C LEU A 60 0.26 -8.57 -9.70
N LEU A 61 0.42 -8.29 -10.98
CA LEU A 61 0.64 -6.94 -11.48
C LEU A 61 -0.53 -6.00 -11.16
N ASN A 62 -1.77 -6.48 -11.27
CA ASN A 62 -2.97 -5.70 -10.98
C ASN A 62 -3.41 -5.77 -9.50
N GLY A 63 -2.65 -6.45 -8.64
CA GLY A 63 -2.90 -6.61 -7.21
C GLY A 63 -4.05 -7.57 -6.85
N GLU A 64 -4.72 -8.15 -7.82
CA GLU A 64 -5.88 -9.03 -7.59
C GLU A 64 -5.50 -10.30 -6.83
N ALA A 65 -4.32 -10.89 -7.12
CA ALA A 65 -3.83 -12.06 -6.43
C ALA A 65 -3.64 -11.79 -4.93
N VAL A 66 -3.01 -10.68 -4.59
CA VAL A 66 -2.75 -10.28 -3.20
C VAL A 66 -4.06 -10.04 -2.46
N VAL A 67 -5.00 -9.30 -3.05
CA VAL A 67 -6.32 -9.02 -2.46
C VAL A 67 -7.07 -10.31 -2.14
N GLN A 68 -7.16 -11.24 -3.11
CA GLN A 68 -7.88 -12.51 -2.91
C GLN A 68 -7.19 -13.41 -1.88
N VAL A 69 -5.86 -13.45 -1.85
CA VAL A 69 -5.09 -14.24 -0.88
C VAL A 69 -5.27 -13.70 0.53
N ILE A 70 -5.18 -12.37 0.71
CA ILE A 70 -5.41 -11.75 2.03
C ILE A 70 -6.83 -12.06 2.52
N GLN A 71 -7.86 -11.85 1.70
CA GLN A 71 -9.25 -12.12 2.08
C GLN A 71 -9.52 -13.61 2.33
N SER A 72 -8.80 -14.51 1.65
CA SER A 72 -8.86 -15.95 1.89
C SER A 72 -8.19 -16.34 3.21
N CYS A 73 -7.03 -15.77 3.53
CA CYS A 73 -6.23 -16.14 4.69
C CYS A 73 -6.60 -15.36 5.96
N ILE A 74 -7.27 -14.22 5.83
CA ILE A 74 -7.68 -13.37 6.94
C ILE A 74 -9.14 -12.96 6.75
N PRO A 75 -10.11 -13.78 7.20
CA PRO A 75 -11.54 -13.55 6.94
C PRO A 75 -12.11 -12.24 7.50
N ASN A 76 -11.39 -11.62 8.44
CA ASN A 76 -11.71 -10.29 8.99
C ASN A 76 -11.51 -9.16 7.99
N VAL A 77 -10.66 -9.35 6.97
CA VAL A 77 -10.43 -8.36 5.90
C VAL A 77 -11.52 -8.52 4.84
N LYS A 78 -12.34 -7.49 4.67
CA LYS A 78 -13.44 -7.46 3.70
C LYS A 78 -13.03 -6.77 2.40
N ASP A 79 -12.21 -5.72 2.50
CA ASP A 79 -11.70 -4.97 1.34
C ASP A 79 -10.21 -4.65 1.51
N ALA A 80 -9.34 -5.55 1.05
CA ALA A 80 -7.89 -5.36 1.11
C ALA A 80 -7.39 -4.24 0.17
N LYS A 81 -8.15 -3.83 -0.85
CA LYS A 81 -7.75 -2.72 -1.75
C LYS A 81 -7.74 -1.38 -1.06
N SER A 82 -8.66 -1.19 -0.12
CA SER A 82 -8.80 0.06 0.64
C SER A 82 -7.88 0.11 1.87
N MET A 83 -7.13 -0.96 2.16
CA MET A 83 -6.17 -0.98 3.25
C MET A 83 -4.92 -0.15 2.92
N LEU A 84 -4.23 0.31 3.95
CA LEU A 84 -2.91 0.93 3.84
C LEU A 84 -1.89 -0.10 3.35
N SER A 85 -0.94 0.33 2.53
CA SER A 85 0.09 -0.56 1.98
C SER A 85 0.91 -1.23 3.07
N ALA A 86 1.32 -0.50 4.13
CA ALA A 86 2.06 -1.06 5.25
C ALA A 86 1.31 -2.20 5.96
N ASP A 87 -0.02 -2.07 6.10
CA ASP A 87 -0.83 -3.15 6.68
C ASP A 87 -0.93 -4.36 5.75
N VAL A 88 -1.08 -4.13 4.44
CA VAL A 88 -1.08 -5.22 3.44
C VAL A 88 0.24 -5.98 3.45
N ASP A 89 1.38 -5.28 3.48
CA ASP A 89 2.71 -5.88 3.53
C ASP A 89 2.89 -6.72 4.80
N THR A 90 2.47 -6.20 5.96
CA THR A 90 2.45 -6.93 7.23
C THR A 90 1.62 -8.20 7.15
N LEU A 91 0.43 -8.14 6.54
CA LEU A 91 -0.42 -9.32 6.37
C LEU A 91 0.20 -10.34 5.42
N LEU A 92 0.90 -9.92 4.37
CA LEU A 92 1.62 -10.82 3.46
C LEU A 92 2.75 -11.55 4.18
N VAL A 93 3.53 -10.85 5.01
CA VAL A 93 4.58 -11.48 5.85
C VAL A 93 3.97 -12.48 6.83
N ALA A 94 2.85 -12.13 7.47
CA ALA A 94 2.13 -13.04 8.36
C ALA A 94 1.60 -14.29 7.63
N ILE A 95 1.03 -14.13 6.43
CA ILE A 95 0.56 -15.25 5.59
C ILE A 95 1.72 -16.13 5.14
N GLN A 96 2.87 -15.53 4.81
CA GLN A 96 4.11 -16.26 4.51
C GLN A 96 4.49 -17.18 5.68
N GLY A 97 4.54 -16.64 6.91
CA GLY A 97 4.83 -17.40 8.11
C GLY A 97 3.82 -18.50 8.39
N ALA A 98 2.53 -18.20 8.26
CA ALA A 98 1.46 -19.17 8.46
C ALA A 98 1.52 -20.34 7.46
N THR A 99 2.05 -20.10 6.24
CA THR A 99 2.05 -21.08 5.13
C THR A 99 3.34 -21.89 5.09
N PHE A 100 4.49 -21.24 5.14
CA PHE A 100 5.80 -21.83 4.87
C PHE A 100 6.68 -21.97 6.11
N GLY A 101 6.27 -21.40 7.24
CA GLY A 101 7.03 -21.42 8.48
C GLY A 101 7.72 -20.09 8.78
N ASP A 102 8.51 -20.06 9.87
CA ASP A 102 9.03 -18.82 10.44
C ASP A 102 10.21 -18.19 9.68
N ASP A 103 10.85 -18.93 8.78
CA ASP A 103 12.01 -18.45 8.00
C ASP A 103 11.55 -17.46 6.92
N LEU A 104 12.05 -16.21 6.98
CA LEU A 104 11.82 -15.16 6.00
C LEU A 104 13.15 -14.79 5.33
N GLU A 105 13.25 -15.04 4.03
CA GLU A 105 14.38 -14.56 3.24
C GLU A 105 14.22 -13.05 2.99
N VAL A 106 15.25 -12.30 3.36
CA VAL A 106 15.30 -10.85 3.13
C VAL A 106 16.50 -10.50 2.25
N MET A 107 16.29 -9.55 1.37
CA MET A 107 17.35 -8.97 0.53
C MET A 107 17.43 -7.47 0.81
N GLY A 108 18.63 -6.96 0.89
CA GLY A 108 18.88 -5.54 1.09
C GLY A 108 20.25 -5.15 0.60
N ASN A 109 20.49 -3.86 0.46
CA ASN A 109 21.80 -3.34 0.13
C ASN A 109 22.56 -3.00 1.42
N CYS A 110 23.85 -3.33 1.46
CA CYS A 110 24.71 -2.96 2.57
C CYS A 110 24.87 -1.43 2.63
N ASP A 111 24.57 -0.80 3.75
CA ASP A 111 24.70 0.65 3.94
C ASP A 111 26.16 1.17 3.79
N LYS A 112 27.14 0.28 3.91
CA LYS A 112 28.57 0.66 3.84
C LYS A 112 29.17 0.51 2.44
N CYS A 113 28.80 -0.53 1.68
CA CYS A 113 29.41 -0.82 0.38
C CYS A 113 28.40 -0.82 -0.78
N GLY A 114 27.10 -0.75 -0.51
CA GLY A 114 26.04 -0.80 -1.51
C GLY A 114 25.83 -2.18 -2.15
N GLU A 115 26.59 -3.20 -1.73
CA GLU A 115 26.43 -4.56 -2.27
C GLU A 115 25.14 -5.20 -1.77
N GLU A 116 24.49 -5.96 -2.66
CA GLU A 116 23.31 -6.75 -2.33
C GLU A 116 23.67 -7.85 -1.30
N ALA A 117 22.97 -7.85 -0.19
CA ALA A 117 23.11 -8.86 0.85
C ALA A 117 21.80 -9.65 0.98
N ARG A 118 21.91 -10.95 1.17
CA ARG A 118 20.79 -11.84 1.46
C ARG A 118 20.93 -12.36 2.87
N GLY A 119 19.84 -12.39 3.59
CA GLY A 119 19.77 -12.90 4.96
C GLY A 119 18.49 -13.68 5.20
N ILE A 120 18.46 -14.36 6.35
CA ILE A 120 17.26 -15.02 6.85
C ILE A 120 16.93 -14.35 8.18
N THR A 121 15.69 -13.94 8.36
CA THR A 121 15.12 -13.49 9.62
C THR A 121 13.89 -14.33 9.96
N SER A 122 13.37 -14.22 11.18
CA SER A 122 12.12 -14.88 11.50
C SER A 122 10.94 -13.97 11.21
N VAL A 123 9.84 -14.54 10.73
CA VAL A 123 8.56 -13.84 10.56
C VAL A 123 8.09 -13.26 11.90
N GLU A 124 8.19 -14.03 12.99
CA GLU A 124 7.84 -13.57 14.33
C GLU A 124 8.61 -12.31 14.71
N ARG A 125 9.93 -12.29 14.46
CA ARG A 125 10.77 -11.12 14.72
C ARG A 125 10.38 -9.93 13.86
N ALA A 126 10.13 -10.12 12.56
CA ALA A 126 9.69 -9.06 11.65
C ALA A 126 8.38 -8.43 12.12
N LEU A 127 7.38 -9.26 12.46
CA LEU A 127 6.09 -8.79 12.97
C LEU A 127 6.19 -8.09 14.34
N HIS A 128 7.13 -8.46 15.21
CA HIS A 128 7.33 -7.80 16.50
C HIS A 128 8.11 -6.49 16.41
N GLN A 129 8.92 -6.32 15.37
CA GLN A 129 9.76 -5.14 15.14
C GLN A 129 9.12 -4.13 14.20
N MET A 130 7.90 -4.39 13.70
CA MET A 130 7.19 -3.45 12.84
C MET A 130 6.92 -2.14 13.58
N ASP A 131 7.11 -1.04 12.89
CA ASP A 131 6.77 0.27 13.38
C ASP A 131 5.25 0.50 13.33
N VAL A 132 4.72 1.17 14.35
CA VAL A 132 3.29 1.50 14.45
C VAL A 132 3.05 2.89 13.86
N LEU A 133 2.01 2.99 13.03
CA LEU A 133 1.58 4.27 12.46
C LEU A 133 0.95 5.16 13.55
N GLU A 134 1.22 6.45 13.45
CA GLU A 134 0.58 7.46 14.30
C GLU A 134 -0.92 7.60 13.95
N ASP A 135 -1.69 8.21 14.82
CA ASP A 135 -3.13 8.40 14.61
C ASP A 135 -3.40 9.43 13.51
N GLU A 136 -2.54 10.42 13.38
CA GLU A 136 -2.65 11.52 12.44
C GLU A 136 -1.26 12.04 12.03
N TYR A 137 -1.12 12.40 10.76
CA TYR A 137 0.06 13.06 10.22
C TYR A 137 -0.32 14.42 9.65
N GLU A 138 0.31 15.46 10.16
CA GLU A 138 0.03 16.85 9.81
C GLU A 138 1.23 17.52 9.17
N VAL A 139 0.98 18.31 8.14
CA VAL A 139 1.96 19.16 7.47
C VAL A 139 1.52 20.62 7.67
N PRO A 140 2.15 21.37 8.58
CA PRO A 140 1.88 22.80 8.72
C PRO A 140 2.52 23.55 7.55
N VAL A 141 1.73 24.27 6.77
CA VAL A 141 2.20 25.07 5.64
C VAL A 141 1.43 26.39 5.60
N MET A 142 2.16 27.52 5.63
CA MET A 142 1.55 28.86 5.76
C MET A 142 0.63 28.90 7.01
N ASP A 143 -0.63 29.34 6.83
CA ASP A 143 -1.67 29.35 7.87
C ASP A 143 -2.60 28.14 7.76
N LEU A 144 -2.15 27.07 7.09
CA LEU A 144 -2.91 25.85 6.86
C LEU A 144 -2.27 24.65 7.56
N ILE A 145 -3.11 23.69 7.93
CA ILE A 145 -2.72 22.37 8.38
C ILE A 145 -3.24 21.36 7.36
N ILE A 146 -2.35 20.69 6.66
CA ILE A 146 -2.69 19.62 5.70
C ILE A 146 -2.54 18.29 6.41
N LYS A 147 -3.63 17.55 6.54
CA LYS A 147 -3.64 16.21 7.12
C LYS A 147 -3.43 15.18 6.02
N VAL A 148 -2.42 14.35 6.18
CA VAL A 148 -2.04 13.31 5.21
C VAL A 148 -2.20 11.93 5.80
N ILE A 149 -2.43 10.95 4.93
CA ILE A 149 -2.52 9.52 5.25
C ILE A 149 -1.52 8.74 4.40
N PRO A 150 -1.01 7.60 4.90
CA PRO A 150 -0.18 6.70 4.10
C PRO A 150 -0.91 6.19 2.85
N PHE A 151 -0.15 5.71 1.87
CA PHE A 151 -0.72 5.14 0.64
C PHE A 151 -1.63 3.95 0.95
N THR A 152 -2.76 3.92 0.27
CA THR A 152 -3.59 2.71 0.20
C THR A 152 -2.96 1.71 -0.76
N TYR A 153 -3.33 0.44 -0.62
CA TYR A 153 -2.88 -0.59 -1.55
C TYR A 153 -3.33 -0.31 -3.00
N THR A 154 -4.51 0.32 -3.17
CA THR A 154 -4.96 0.80 -4.48
C THR A 154 -3.99 1.81 -5.10
N SER A 155 -3.47 2.75 -4.31
CA SER A 155 -2.48 3.74 -4.77
C SER A 155 -1.16 3.06 -5.16
N THR A 156 -0.71 2.09 -4.39
CA THR A 156 0.49 1.29 -4.69
C THR A 156 0.34 0.46 -5.97
N ILE A 157 -0.84 -0.17 -6.19
CA ILE A 157 -1.12 -0.87 -7.46
C ILE A 157 -1.06 0.09 -8.65
N LYS A 158 -1.71 1.25 -8.55
CA LYS A 158 -1.66 2.27 -9.63
C LYS A 158 -0.22 2.68 -9.94
N ALA A 159 0.59 2.94 -8.91
CA ALA A 159 2.01 3.27 -9.06
C ALA A 159 2.79 2.14 -9.73
N GLY A 160 2.61 0.90 -9.30
CA GLY A 160 3.25 -0.28 -9.87
C GLY A 160 2.93 -0.48 -11.34
N ILE A 161 1.65 -0.39 -11.73
CA ILE A 161 1.21 -0.52 -13.12
C ILE A 161 1.81 0.59 -13.99
N THR A 162 1.75 1.84 -13.52
CA THR A 162 2.29 2.98 -14.29
C THR A 162 3.80 2.88 -14.45
N ASN A 163 4.54 2.51 -13.41
CA ASN A 163 5.98 2.32 -13.46
C ASN A 163 6.37 1.17 -14.41
N PHE A 164 5.62 0.06 -14.38
CA PHE A 164 5.83 -1.05 -15.31
C PHE A 164 5.61 -0.61 -16.78
N GLN A 165 4.51 0.10 -17.05
CA GLN A 165 4.19 0.63 -18.38
C GLN A 165 5.23 1.65 -18.84
N SER A 166 5.68 2.54 -17.94
CA SER A 166 6.71 3.54 -18.19
C SER A 166 8.04 2.89 -18.57
N THR A 167 8.49 1.92 -17.78
CA THR A 167 9.75 1.18 -18.04
C THR A 167 9.70 0.47 -19.40
N ARG A 168 8.59 -0.20 -19.70
CA ARG A 168 8.39 -0.87 -20.99
C ARG A 168 8.37 0.12 -22.15
N SER A 169 7.72 1.27 -21.96
CA SER A 169 7.70 2.35 -22.96
C SER A 169 9.11 2.88 -23.24
N LEU A 170 9.91 3.13 -22.20
CA LEU A 170 11.29 3.61 -22.34
C LEU A 170 12.19 2.60 -23.07
N GLN A 171 12.02 1.30 -22.83
CA GLN A 171 12.74 0.26 -23.58
C GLN A 171 12.42 0.32 -25.08
N ASN A 172 11.13 0.43 -25.43
CA ASN A 172 10.71 0.53 -26.83
C ASN A 172 11.18 1.84 -27.50
N ILE A 173 11.20 2.96 -26.76
CA ILE A 173 11.68 4.26 -27.25
C ILE A 173 13.16 4.19 -27.67
N GLY A 174 13.97 3.38 -26.98
CA GLY A 174 15.39 3.17 -27.32
C GLY A 174 15.63 2.56 -28.71
N GLU A 175 14.65 1.88 -29.28
CA GLU A 175 14.71 1.24 -30.60
C GLU A 175 14.26 2.17 -31.74
N ILE A 176 13.69 3.35 -31.44
CA ILE A 176 13.17 4.29 -32.41
C ILE A 176 14.29 5.14 -32.99
N THR A 177 14.42 5.14 -34.32
CA THR A 177 15.46 5.87 -35.06
C THR A 177 15.09 7.32 -35.35
N ASP A 178 13.81 7.67 -35.36
CA ASP A 178 13.33 9.03 -35.55
C ASP A 178 13.44 9.83 -34.25
N ASP A 179 14.30 10.87 -34.26
CA ASP A 179 14.56 11.70 -33.10
C ASP A 179 13.33 12.49 -32.63
N GLN A 180 12.45 12.93 -33.55
CA GLN A 180 11.26 13.71 -33.21
C GLN A 180 10.23 12.81 -32.54
N GLU A 181 9.99 11.62 -33.07
CA GLU A 181 9.07 10.65 -32.48
C GLU A 181 9.58 10.14 -31.15
N ARG A 182 10.90 9.90 -31.03
CA ARG A 182 11.54 9.52 -29.77
C ARG A 182 11.32 10.58 -28.68
N LEU A 183 11.54 11.86 -29.00
CA LEU A 183 11.34 12.96 -28.06
C LEU A 183 9.87 13.09 -27.64
N ARG A 184 8.93 12.94 -28.58
CA ARG A 184 7.49 12.99 -28.31
C ARG A 184 7.08 11.91 -27.31
N LEU A 185 7.45 10.65 -27.55
CA LEU A 185 7.11 9.53 -26.68
C LEU A 185 7.78 9.62 -25.30
N PHE A 186 9.01 10.15 -25.26
CA PHE A 186 9.70 10.41 -24.00
C PHE A 186 8.94 11.45 -23.16
N THR A 187 8.50 12.54 -23.80
CA THR A 187 7.72 13.59 -23.14
C THR A 187 6.38 13.06 -22.64
N GLU A 188 5.66 12.29 -23.45
CA GLU A 188 4.40 11.67 -23.05
C GLU A 188 4.57 10.72 -21.84
N ASN A 189 5.68 9.97 -21.81
CA ASN A 189 5.98 9.08 -20.69
C ASN A 189 6.24 9.86 -19.40
N PHE A 190 7.00 10.95 -19.47
CA PHE A 190 7.25 11.84 -18.32
C PHE A 190 5.97 12.48 -17.80
N GLN A 191 5.09 12.93 -18.71
CA GLN A 191 3.80 13.51 -18.33
C GLN A 191 2.95 12.51 -17.54
N LYS A 192 2.86 11.25 -17.99
CA LYS A 192 2.12 10.19 -17.27
C LYS A 192 2.66 9.94 -15.86
N VAL A 193 3.98 9.93 -15.70
CA VAL A 193 4.59 9.76 -14.36
C VAL A 193 4.31 10.97 -13.46
N ALA A 194 4.39 12.19 -14.01
CA ALA A 194 4.07 13.41 -13.27
C ALA A 194 2.59 13.45 -12.84
N GLU A 195 1.67 13.07 -13.75
CA GLU A 195 0.23 12.95 -13.43
C GLU A 195 -0.02 11.91 -12.34
N LEU A 196 0.66 10.76 -12.39
CA LEU A 196 0.56 9.75 -11.34
C LEU A 196 1.00 10.33 -10.00
N ASN A 197 2.16 10.97 -9.92
CA ASN A 197 2.67 11.55 -8.69
C ASN A 197 1.70 12.56 -8.10
N PHE A 198 1.11 13.42 -8.95
CA PHE A 198 0.09 14.36 -8.51
C PHE A 198 -1.14 13.65 -7.92
N VAL A 199 -1.62 12.59 -8.57
CA VAL A 199 -2.77 11.81 -8.09
C VAL A 199 -2.43 11.12 -6.75
N LEU A 200 -1.22 10.58 -6.59
CA LEU A 200 -0.79 9.95 -5.34
C LEU A 200 -0.74 10.96 -4.17
N ILE A 201 -0.21 12.17 -4.42
CA ILE A 201 -0.22 13.25 -3.43
C ILE A 201 -1.67 13.63 -3.08
N LEU A 202 -2.53 13.83 -4.08
CA LEU A 202 -3.94 14.18 -3.89
C LEU A 202 -4.70 13.11 -3.10
N ASP A 203 -4.49 11.83 -3.42
CA ASP A 203 -5.12 10.70 -2.72
C ASP A 203 -4.70 10.66 -1.26
N SER A 204 -3.44 11.01 -0.95
CA SER A 204 -2.89 11.01 0.42
C SER A 204 -3.34 12.19 1.28
N ILE A 205 -3.82 13.31 0.70
CA ILE A 205 -4.35 14.43 1.49
C ILE A 205 -5.77 14.07 1.94
N ASN A 206 -5.98 13.92 3.24
CA ASN A 206 -7.29 13.63 3.80
C ASN A 206 -8.15 14.89 3.97
N GLU A 207 -7.55 15.96 4.50
CA GLU A 207 -8.22 17.24 4.70
C GLU A 207 -7.20 18.39 4.76
N ILE A 208 -7.69 19.62 4.50
CA ILE A 208 -6.95 20.87 4.70
C ILE A 208 -7.76 21.73 5.66
N ARG A 209 -7.14 22.16 6.76
CA ARG A 209 -7.73 23.05 7.77
C ARG A 209 -7.07 24.41 7.71
N GLY A 210 -7.83 25.44 7.98
CA GLY A 210 -7.33 26.83 8.08
C GLY A 210 -8.36 27.75 8.67
N SER A 211 -7.98 29.01 8.79
CA SER A 211 -8.86 30.11 9.24
C SER A 211 -8.79 31.25 8.25
N ASN A 212 -9.94 31.88 7.96
CA ASN A 212 -10.04 33.08 7.15
C ASN A 212 -10.95 34.12 7.84
N GLU A 213 -11.28 35.21 7.13
CA GLU A 213 -12.16 36.25 7.65
C GLU A 213 -13.56 35.77 8.05
N ASP A 214 -14.02 34.65 7.44
CA ASP A 214 -15.33 34.05 7.72
C ASP A 214 -15.27 33.02 8.88
N GLY A 215 -14.07 32.70 9.40
CA GLY A 215 -13.83 31.75 10.48
C GLY A 215 -13.00 30.53 10.08
N ASP A 216 -13.04 29.49 10.93
CA ASP A 216 -12.32 28.22 10.68
C ASP A 216 -13.04 27.41 9.61
N PHE A 217 -12.24 26.77 8.74
CA PHE A 217 -12.75 25.89 7.69
C PHE A 217 -12.01 24.56 7.62
N VAL A 218 -12.69 23.55 7.11
CA VAL A 218 -12.12 22.22 6.80
C VAL A 218 -12.54 21.83 5.38
N VAL A 219 -11.58 21.53 4.52
CA VAL A 219 -11.81 21.09 3.14
C VAL A 219 -11.40 19.63 3.02
N THR A 220 -12.37 18.78 2.64
CA THR A 220 -12.17 17.34 2.36
C THR A 220 -12.50 16.98 0.91
N ASP A 221 -13.10 17.92 0.17
CA ASP A 221 -13.45 17.73 -1.23
C ASP A 221 -12.21 17.66 -2.11
N LYS A 222 -12.01 16.52 -2.78
CA LYS A 222 -10.81 16.25 -3.59
C LYS A 222 -10.65 17.21 -4.78
N GLN A 223 -11.75 17.74 -5.33
CA GLN A 223 -11.69 18.72 -6.42
C GLN A 223 -11.12 20.04 -5.92
N GLN A 224 -11.59 20.51 -4.76
CA GLN A 224 -11.08 21.75 -4.15
C GLN A 224 -9.62 21.62 -3.73
N ILE A 225 -9.23 20.45 -3.17
CA ILE A 225 -7.83 20.15 -2.84
C ILE A 225 -6.96 20.13 -4.11
N SER A 226 -7.45 19.52 -5.19
CA SER A 226 -6.75 19.51 -6.48
C SER A 226 -6.57 20.92 -7.04
N ASP A 227 -7.62 21.74 -7.00
CA ASP A 227 -7.57 23.13 -7.45
C ASP A 227 -6.57 23.96 -6.61
N PHE A 228 -6.54 23.73 -5.29
CA PHE A 228 -5.55 24.34 -4.40
C PHE A 228 -4.13 23.95 -4.79
N LEU A 229 -3.83 22.65 -4.93
CA LEU A 229 -2.48 22.16 -5.29
C LEU A 229 -2.01 22.68 -6.65
N ASN A 230 -2.91 22.88 -7.60
CA ASN A 230 -2.59 23.43 -8.91
C ASN A 230 -2.29 24.95 -8.90
N ASN A 231 -2.69 25.67 -7.85
CA ASN A 231 -2.59 27.14 -7.79
C ASN A 231 -1.70 27.66 -6.64
N VAL A 232 -1.26 26.78 -5.73
CA VAL A 232 -0.40 27.14 -4.61
C VAL A 232 1.08 27.07 -5.02
N ASP A 233 1.95 27.72 -4.24
CA ASP A 233 3.41 27.63 -4.43
C ASP A 233 3.92 26.20 -4.36
N SER A 234 4.87 25.86 -5.22
CA SER A 234 5.44 24.49 -5.32
C SER A 234 6.09 23.99 -4.03
N SER A 235 6.47 24.89 -3.11
CA SER A 235 7.02 24.54 -1.80
C SER A 235 6.01 23.77 -0.94
N VAL A 236 4.71 24.07 -1.08
CA VAL A 236 3.63 23.36 -0.40
C VAL A 236 3.54 21.90 -0.88
N GLY A 237 3.53 21.71 -2.20
CA GLY A 237 3.53 20.37 -2.79
C GLY A 237 4.73 19.54 -2.34
N LYS A 238 5.92 20.15 -2.30
CA LYS A 238 7.14 19.46 -1.82
C LYS A 238 7.07 19.08 -0.34
N ALA A 239 6.59 19.97 0.52
CA ALA A 239 6.46 19.67 1.96
C ALA A 239 5.49 18.51 2.21
N VAL A 240 4.39 18.45 1.45
CA VAL A 240 3.44 17.34 1.49
C VAL A 240 4.08 16.05 0.96
N GLU A 241 4.78 16.11 -0.17
CA GLU A 241 5.47 14.95 -0.76
C GLU A 241 6.53 14.38 0.18
N GLU A 242 7.37 15.22 0.81
CA GLU A 242 8.38 14.80 1.77
C GLU A 242 7.73 14.07 2.96
N LYS A 243 6.63 14.60 3.50
CA LYS A 243 5.91 13.93 4.60
C LYS A 243 5.29 12.61 4.15
N ILE A 244 4.71 12.56 2.96
CA ILE A 244 4.16 11.33 2.39
C ILE A 244 5.25 10.26 2.22
N GLN A 245 6.45 10.64 1.76
CA GLN A 245 7.58 9.72 1.64
C GLN A 245 8.03 9.20 3.01
N GLU A 246 8.12 10.08 4.02
CA GLU A 246 8.45 9.70 5.39
C GLU A 246 7.47 8.65 5.94
N ILE A 247 6.17 8.92 5.87
CA ILE A 247 5.15 8.02 6.46
C ILE A 247 5.00 6.70 5.70
N ASN A 248 5.30 6.66 4.39
CA ASN A 248 5.28 5.43 3.61
C ASN A 248 6.57 4.60 3.75
N SER A 249 7.58 5.09 4.45
CA SER A 249 8.75 4.30 4.85
C SER A 249 8.53 3.52 6.16
N ILE A 250 7.39 3.76 6.85
CA ILE A 250 6.99 3.06 8.07
C ILE A 250 6.36 1.71 7.69
N GLY A 251 6.76 0.65 8.37
CA GLY A 251 6.24 -0.70 8.15
C GLY A 251 7.28 -1.77 8.44
N ILE A 252 7.22 -2.88 7.72
CA ILE A 252 8.16 -4.01 7.81
C ILE A 252 9.29 -3.86 6.80
#